data_8aaf9707020b89ab7363c8691b91a17c
#
_entry.id   8aaf9707020b89ab7363c8691b91a17c
#
_cell.length_a   1.000
_cell.length_b   1.000
_cell.length_c   1.000
_cell.angle_alpha   90.00
_cell.angle_beta   90.00
_cell.angle_gamma   90.00
#
_symmetry.space_group_name_H-M   'P 1'
#
loop_
_entity.id
_entity.type
_entity.pdbx_description
1 polymer ?
#
loop_
_entity_poly.entity_id
_entity_poly.type
_entity_poly.pdbx_seq_one_letter_code
_entity_poly.pdbx_strand_id
1 'polypeptide(L)'
;MTILEAARAGQITDAMRICAEREDVDAEFIRQGIVDGNIVVLDSSRDNIRPVAVGKGLKTKVSASVGMYEEKDTIDGEMEKIQAAVKAGTDTIMDLSVRGPIEEMREKVLSTADRPVGTLPMYETLAKAAAEHGTAMDMTEDDIFDMIEHQAAQGVSFLAMHPATTLEVIRHAKEEHRIDPLVSYGGSHLIGWMLYHKKENPMYTQFDRVIDICHKYDTVLSFADGMRPGCVDDSLDAPQVEELVLIGTLARRAREAGVQVMVKGPGHVALDEIQTTVQLEKKLCHGAPYFIFGMLPTDTGAGMDHITSAIGGAVAAYYGADFLCYVTPAEHIGMPTKDDVYQGVIASRIAGHAADVAKGLPSAVNWDKEMSEARVKMNFPAQFKLAIDPETAERMWRERSDDFSSECTMCGKFCAARIVEKVLNGQEAPTRTEEVLK
;
A
#
# COMPACT_ATOMS: atom_id res chain seq x y z
N MET A 1 6.02 25.98 -7.51
CA MET A 1 6.30 25.05 -8.65
C MET A 1 6.26 23.66 -8.06
N THR A 2 5.35 22.83 -8.54
CA THR A 2 5.20 21.46 -8.07
C THR A 2 6.28 20.54 -8.66
N ILE A 3 6.47 19.35 -8.07
CA ILE A 3 7.37 18.30 -8.60
C ILE A 3 6.99 17.97 -10.06
N LEU A 4 5.69 17.88 -10.38
CA LEU A 4 5.22 17.62 -11.74
C LEU A 4 5.56 18.77 -12.70
N GLU A 5 5.42 20.03 -12.28
CA GLU A 5 5.79 21.19 -13.08
C GLU A 5 7.30 21.24 -13.30
N ALA A 6 8.12 20.96 -12.28
CA ALA A 6 9.57 20.86 -12.40
C ALA A 6 9.97 19.77 -13.40
N ALA A 7 9.34 18.59 -13.30
CA ALA A 7 9.58 17.48 -14.22
C ALA A 7 9.25 17.85 -15.67
N ARG A 8 8.11 18.52 -15.91
CA ARG A 8 7.70 19.02 -17.25
C ARG A 8 8.65 20.09 -17.80
N ALA A 9 9.24 20.90 -16.92
CA ALA A 9 10.26 21.87 -17.29
C ALA A 9 11.66 21.26 -17.53
N GLY A 10 11.79 19.93 -17.46
CA GLY A 10 13.06 19.23 -17.64
C GLY A 10 13.99 19.30 -16.40
N GLN A 11 13.46 19.70 -15.25
CA GLN A 11 14.25 19.84 -14.02
C GLN A 11 14.17 18.55 -13.19
N ILE A 12 15.31 18.11 -12.69
CA ILE A 12 15.43 16.99 -11.73
C ILE A 12 15.55 17.59 -10.33
N THR A 13 14.54 17.37 -9.50
CA THR A 13 14.54 17.82 -8.09
C THR A 13 15.37 16.91 -7.20
N ASP A 14 15.67 17.35 -5.98
CA ASP A 14 16.39 16.51 -5.00
C ASP A 14 15.55 15.28 -4.60
N ALA A 15 14.23 15.43 -4.48
CA ALA A 15 13.33 14.31 -4.24
C ALA A 15 13.43 13.24 -5.34
N MET A 16 13.50 13.63 -6.62
CA MET A 16 13.70 12.69 -7.73
C MET A 16 15.05 11.97 -7.64
N ARG A 17 16.13 12.67 -7.26
CA ARG A 17 17.47 12.07 -7.11
C ARG A 17 17.50 11.05 -5.96
N ILE A 18 16.93 11.39 -4.81
CA ILE A 18 16.83 10.49 -3.66
C ILE A 18 16.03 9.23 -4.03
N CYS A 19 14.89 9.39 -4.72
CA CYS A 19 14.10 8.26 -5.19
C CYS A 19 14.87 7.39 -6.19
N ALA A 20 15.56 7.98 -7.15
CA ALA A 20 16.34 7.26 -8.16
C ALA A 20 17.46 6.42 -7.53
N GLU A 21 18.19 6.97 -6.56
CA GLU A 21 19.21 6.24 -5.81
C GLU A 21 18.63 5.03 -5.06
N ARG A 22 17.48 5.21 -4.39
CA ARG A 22 16.81 4.11 -3.64
C ARG A 22 16.27 3.01 -4.54
N GLU A 23 15.86 3.36 -5.75
CA GLU A 23 15.31 2.42 -6.74
C GLU A 23 16.38 1.79 -7.64
N ASP A 24 17.63 2.28 -7.57
CA ASP A 24 18.73 1.88 -8.46
C ASP A 24 18.41 2.14 -9.95
N VAL A 25 17.87 3.35 -10.23
CA VAL A 25 17.52 3.81 -11.57
C VAL A 25 18.09 5.20 -11.84
N ASP A 26 18.07 5.62 -13.11
CA ASP A 26 18.45 7.00 -13.47
C ASP A 26 17.38 8.01 -12.98
N ALA A 27 17.83 9.18 -12.50
CA ALA A 27 16.93 10.24 -12.07
C ALA A 27 16.07 10.78 -13.24
N GLU A 28 16.55 10.69 -14.47
CA GLU A 28 15.78 11.01 -15.68
C GLU A 28 14.63 10.03 -15.89
N PHE A 29 14.81 8.74 -15.52
CA PHE A 29 13.73 7.75 -15.55
C PHE A 29 12.57 8.16 -14.62
N ILE A 30 12.91 8.60 -13.40
CA ILE A 30 11.90 9.11 -12.45
C ILE A 30 11.22 10.36 -13.02
N ARG A 31 12.01 11.35 -13.50
CA ARG A 31 11.47 12.57 -14.08
C ARG A 31 10.51 12.30 -15.25
N GLN A 32 10.93 11.44 -16.18
CA GLN A 32 10.09 11.11 -17.34
C GLN A 32 8.82 10.35 -16.93
N GLY A 33 8.91 9.42 -15.97
CA GLY A 33 7.75 8.72 -15.42
C GLY A 33 6.74 9.65 -14.76
N ILE A 34 7.19 10.72 -14.10
CA ILE A 34 6.31 11.77 -13.55
C ILE A 34 5.62 12.55 -14.69
N VAL A 35 6.35 12.92 -15.73
CA VAL A 35 5.79 13.60 -16.90
C VAL A 35 4.76 12.72 -17.59
N ASP A 36 5.04 11.45 -17.78
CA ASP A 36 4.13 10.47 -18.38
C ASP A 36 2.93 10.16 -17.46
N GLY A 37 3.10 10.42 -16.13
CA GLY A 37 2.09 10.21 -15.08
C GLY A 37 1.92 8.76 -14.66
N ASN A 38 2.93 7.96 -14.90
CA ASN A 38 3.01 6.56 -14.44
C ASN A 38 3.97 6.36 -13.25
N ILE A 39 4.58 7.46 -12.76
CA ILE A 39 5.31 7.54 -11.51
C ILE A 39 4.83 8.78 -10.74
N VAL A 40 4.68 8.67 -9.43
CA VAL A 40 4.54 9.79 -8.50
C VAL A 40 5.67 9.75 -7.48
N VAL A 41 6.04 10.92 -6.98
CA VAL A 41 6.97 11.07 -5.86
C VAL A 41 6.17 11.56 -4.66
N LEU A 42 6.08 10.73 -3.65
CA LEU A 42 5.49 11.06 -2.35
C LEU A 42 6.55 11.80 -1.55
N ASP A 43 6.43 13.11 -1.49
CA ASP A 43 7.34 14.00 -0.76
C ASP A 43 6.56 14.74 0.34
N SER A 44 7.26 15.52 1.14
CA SER A 44 6.69 16.32 2.23
C SER A 44 7.47 17.61 2.38
N SER A 45 6.80 18.65 2.87
CA SER A 45 7.45 19.88 3.30
C SER A 45 8.27 19.74 4.61
N ARG A 46 8.28 18.55 5.21
CA ARG A 46 9.00 18.25 6.45
C ARG A 46 10.34 17.58 6.17
N ASP A 47 11.41 18.14 6.70
CA ASP A 47 12.81 17.70 6.45
C ASP A 47 13.11 16.28 6.95
N ASN A 48 12.34 15.76 7.91
CA ASN A 48 12.52 14.40 8.44
C ASN A 48 11.96 13.31 7.53
N ILE A 49 11.06 13.65 6.60
CA ILE A 49 10.41 12.70 5.71
C ILE A 49 11.23 12.53 4.44
N ARG A 50 11.61 11.28 4.15
CA ARG A 50 12.34 10.93 2.93
C ARG A 50 11.37 10.59 1.81
N PRO A 51 11.52 11.15 0.62
CA PRO A 51 10.64 10.89 -0.50
C PRO A 51 10.68 9.44 -0.96
N VAL A 52 9.53 8.97 -1.48
CA VAL A 52 9.34 7.63 -2.05
C VAL A 52 8.69 7.76 -3.42
N ALA A 53 9.29 7.17 -4.44
CA ALA A 53 8.67 7.06 -5.76
C ALA A 53 7.82 5.79 -5.85
N VAL A 54 6.63 5.92 -6.43
CA VAL A 54 5.67 4.84 -6.67
C VAL A 54 5.29 4.82 -8.13
N GLY A 55 5.35 3.67 -8.79
CA GLY A 55 4.90 3.56 -10.16
C GLY A 55 5.67 2.56 -11.02
N LYS A 56 5.39 2.64 -12.31
CA LYS A 56 5.85 1.69 -13.32
C LYS A 56 7.38 1.56 -13.37
N GLY A 57 7.86 0.33 -13.33
CA GLY A 57 9.29 0.02 -13.45
C GLY A 57 10.09 0.19 -12.15
N LEU A 58 9.43 0.54 -11.06
CA LEU A 58 10.00 0.62 -9.71
C LEU A 58 9.63 -0.62 -8.90
N LYS A 59 10.32 -0.81 -7.76
CA LYS A 59 9.95 -1.84 -6.78
C LYS A 59 8.52 -1.60 -6.29
N THR A 60 7.76 -2.67 -6.12
CA THR A 60 6.42 -2.60 -5.52
C THR A 60 6.50 -2.10 -4.09
N LYS A 61 5.75 -1.05 -3.76
CA LYS A 61 5.76 -0.41 -2.44
C LYS A 61 4.72 -1.04 -1.51
N VAL A 62 4.95 -0.89 -0.21
CA VAL A 62 4.03 -1.33 0.83
C VAL A 62 3.70 -0.16 1.76
N SER A 63 2.41 0.03 2.03
CA SER A 63 1.89 0.99 3.00
C SER A 63 1.31 0.28 4.21
N ALA A 64 1.67 0.70 5.40
CA ALA A 64 1.00 0.30 6.62
C ALA A 64 0.01 1.38 7.07
N SER A 65 -1.17 0.95 7.50
CA SER A 65 -2.21 1.83 8.02
C SER A 65 -2.34 1.61 9.53
N VAL A 66 -2.42 2.70 10.29
CA VAL A 66 -2.66 2.73 11.73
C VAL A 66 -3.74 3.76 12.02
N GLY A 67 -4.27 3.77 13.22
CA GLY A 67 -5.23 4.80 13.61
C GLY A 67 -6.04 4.41 14.84
N MET A 68 -6.58 5.42 15.51
CA MET A 68 -7.43 5.28 16.67
C MET A 68 -8.89 5.14 16.26
N TYR A 69 -9.53 4.03 16.66
CA TYR A 69 -10.94 3.71 16.36
C TYR A 69 -11.79 3.56 17.62
N GLU A 70 -11.20 3.08 18.71
CA GLU A 70 -11.90 2.82 19.97
C GLU A 70 -11.46 3.78 21.09
N GLU A 71 -12.26 3.88 22.16
CA GLU A 71 -11.96 4.73 23.33
C GLU A 71 -10.69 4.33 24.08
N LYS A 72 -10.32 3.05 23.99
CA LYS A 72 -9.11 2.52 24.62
C LYS A 72 -7.84 2.76 23.83
N ASP A 73 -7.95 3.17 22.56
CA ASP A 73 -6.81 3.41 21.70
C ASP A 73 -6.06 4.66 22.16
N THR A 74 -4.75 4.60 22.13
CA THR A 74 -3.86 5.67 22.57
C THR A 74 -2.82 6.00 21.52
N ILE A 75 -2.35 7.24 21.49
CA ILE A 75 -1.27 7.67 20.61
C ILE A 75 -0.04 6.78 20.80
N ASP A 76 0.34 6.46 22.03
CA ASP A 76 1.50 5.61 22.31
C ASP A 76 1.32 4.19 21.75
N GLY A 77 0.13 3.62 21.88
CA GLY A 77 -0.19 2.30 21.31
C GLY A 77 -0.10 2.28 19.78
N GLU A 78 -0.62 3.33 19.13
CA GLU A 78 -0.50 3.47 17.68
C GLU A 78 0.95 3.71 17.24
N MET A 79 1.75 4.46 18.02
CA MET A 79 3.17 4.65 17.76
C MET A 79 3.97 3.34 17.88
N GLU A 80 3.60 2.42 18.78
CA GLU A 80 4.19 1.08 18.83
C GLU A 80 3.88 0.27 17.55
N LYS A 81 2.66 0.39 17.01
CA LYS A 81 2.28 -0.23 15.73
C LYS A 81 3.08 0.37 14.56
N ILE A 82 3.26 1.69 14.52
CA ILE A 82 4.10 2.37 13.52
C ILE A 82 5.54 1.86 13.60
N GLN A 83 6.11 1.76 14.79
CA GLN A 83 7.47 1.22 14.97
C GLN A 83 7.59 -0.22 14.46
N ALA A 84 6.57 -1.05 14.70
CA ALA A 84 6.53 -2.40 14.17
C ALA A 84 6.45 -2.42 12.64
N ALA A 85 5.64 -1.56 12.04
CA ALA A 85 5.55 -1.40 10.58
C ALA A 85 6.88 -0.92 9.96
N VAL A 86 7.51 0.07 10.59
CA VAL A 86 8.84 0.59 10.18
C VAL A 86 9.90 -0.50 10.25
N LYS A 87 9.93 -1.25 11.35
CA LYS A 87 10.84 -2.39 11.54
C LYS A 87 10.61 -3.49 10.52
N ALA A 88 9.35 -3.78 10.18
CA ALA A 88 8.98 -4.72 9.13
C ALA A 88 9.31 -4.21 7.71
N GLY A 89 9.62 -2.92 7.54
CA GLY A 89 10.08 -2.32 6.30
C GLY A 89 8.97 -1.76 5.41
N THR A 90 7.91 -1.20 5.98
CA THR A 90 6.91 -0.44 5.20
C THR A 90 7.55 0.76 4.51
N ASP A 91 7.06 1.13 3.33
CA ASP A 91 7.55 2.30 2.57
C ASP A 91 6.85 3.60 2.98
N THR A 92 5.59 3.52 3.37
CA THR A 92 4.77 4.66 3.81
C THR A 92 3.89 4.27 4.99
N ILE A 93 3.32 5.28 5.65
CA ILE A 93 2.36 5.11 6.74
C ILE A 93 1.08 5.87 6.37
N MET A 94 -0.08 5.30 6.67
CA MET A 94 -1.35 6.03 6.64
C MET A 94 -1.89 6.17 8.06
N ASP A 95 -2.22 7.40 8.46
CA ASP A 95 -3.03 7.66 9.65
C ASP A 95 -4.50 7.65 9.26
N LEU A 96 -5.22 6.66 9.75
CA LEU A 96 -6.64 6.44 9.51
C LEU A 96 -7.47 6.66 10.77
N SER A 97 -7.00 7.47 11.71
CA SER A 97 -7.71 7.77 12.94
C SER A 97 -9.09 8.39 12.66
N VAL A 98 -10.11 7.87 13.33
CA VAL A 98 -11.50 8.33 13.23
C VAL A 98 -12.01 8.91 14.54
N ARG A 99 -11.23 8.81 15.61
CA ARG A 99 -11.61 9.18 16.97
C ARG A 99 -10.43 9.64 17.81
N GLY A 100 -10.72 10.31 18.94
CA GLY A 100 -9.69 10.79 19.87
C GLY A 100 -9.00 12.05 19.37
N PRO A 101 -7.78 12.34 19.85
CA PRO A 101 -7.01 13.52 19.47
C PRO A 101 -6.33 13.30 18.11
N ILE A 102 -7.13 13.28 17.01
CA ILE A 102 -6.68 12.93 15.65
C ILE A 102 -5.56 13.85 15.18
N GLU A 103 -5.68 15.16 15.41
CA GLU A 103 -4.65 16.12 15.01
C GLU A 103 -3.32 15.89 15.76
N GLU A 104 -3.38 15.60 17.06
CA GLU A 104 -2.18 15.29 17.86
C GLU A 104 -1.53 13.98 17.39
N MET A 105 -2.34 12.96 17.08
CA MET A 105 -1.86 11.70 16.51
C MET A 105 -1.14 11.94 15.19
N ARG A 106 -1.76 12.66 14.26
CA ARG A 106 -1.14 12.99 12.95
C ARG A 106 0.14 13.78 13.10
N GLU A 107 0.16 14.81 13.96
CA GLU A 107 1.38 15.58 14.21
C GLU A 107 2.49 14.71 14.81
N LYS A 108 2.14 13.77 15.70
CA LYS A 108 3.09 12.82 16.26
C LYS A 108 3.66 11.90 15.18
N VAL A 109 2.81 11.39 14.28
CA VAL A 109 3.26 10.57 13.14
C VAL A 109 4.17 11.38 12.23
N LEU A 110 3.74 12.57 11.78
CA LEU A 110 4.51 13.43 10.89
C LEU A 110 5.87 13.85 11.44
N SER A 111 5.95 14.11 12.76
CA SER A 111 7.21 14.50 13.42
C SER A 111 8.18 13.34 13.68
N THR A 112 7.66 12.10 13.70
CA THR A 112 8.45 10.92 14.08
C THR A 112 8.81 10.02 12.89
N ALA A 113 7.93 9.96 11.88
CA ALA A 113 8.15 9.15 10.69
C ALA A 113 9.31 9.70 9.84
N ASP A 114 10.12 8.79 9.29
CA ASP A 114 11.17 9.11 8.31
C ASP A 114 10.72 8.82 6.87
N ARG A 115 9.42 8.59 6.67
CA ARG A 115 8.81 8.16 5.41
C ARG A 115 7.49 8.85 5.15
N PRO A 116 6.99 8.89 3.89
CA PRO A 116 5.77 9.58 3.54
C PRO A 116 4.56 9.13 4.35
N VAL A 117 3.74 10.11 4.74
CA VAL A 117 2.52 9.90 5.50
C VAL A 117 1.32 10.27 4.65
N GLY A 118 0.34 9.38 4.60
CA GLY A 118 -0.94 9.61 3.95
C GLY A 118 -2.09 9.69 4.95
N THR A 119 -3.15 10.40 4.58
CA THR A 119 -4.37 10.52 5.40
C THR A 119 -5.63 10.49 4.56
N LEU A 120 -6.78 10.38 5.24
CA LEU A 120 -8.11 10.63 4.66
C LEU A 120 -8.77 11.80 5.39
N PRO A 121 -8.75 13.02 4.85
CA PRO A 121 -9.32 14.20 5.51
C PRO A 121 -10.76 14.03 5.95
N MET A 122 -11.56 13.29 5.20
CA MET A 122 -12.97 13.00 5.52
C MET A 122 -13.15 12.40 6.93
N TYR A 123 -12.21 11.58 7.41
CA TYR A 123 -12.31 10.94 8.73
C TYR A 123 -12.31 11.96 9.86
N GLU A 124 -11.39 12.91 9.82
CA GLU A 124 -11.33 13.98 10.80
C GLU A 124 -12.45 15.00 10.61
N THR A 125 -12.85 15.30 9.38
CA THR A 125 -14.02 16.16 9.10
C THR A 125 -15.27 15.62 9.79
N LEU A 126 -15.54 14.31 9.66
CA LEU A 126 -16.68 13.64 10.31
C LEU A 126 -16.58 13.70 11.83
N ALA A 127 -15.41 13.41 12.39
CA ALA A 127 -15.18 13.44 13.84
C ALA A 127 -15.39 14.86 14.41
N LYS A 128 -14.85 15.88 13.73
CA LYS A 128 -14.97 17.28 14.10
C LYS A 128 -16.42 17.75 14.01
N ALA A 129 -17.11 17.50 12.91
CA ALA A 129 -18.51 17.85 12.74
C ALA A 129 -19.41 17.19 13.79
N ALA A 130 -19.18 15.92 14.12
CA ALA A 130 -19.91 15.24 15.19
C ALA A 130 -19.69 15.89 16.56
N ALA A 131 -18.48 16.36 16.85
CA ALA A 131 -18.16 17.05 18.11
C ALA A 131 -18.75 18.47 18.16
N GLU A 132 -18.72 19.23 17.07
CA GLU A 132 -19.13 20.62 17.01
C GLU A 132 -20.64 20.79 16.80
N HIS A 133 -21.26 19.92 16.00
CA HIS A 133 -22.69 20.04 15.61
C HIS A 133 -23.57 18.93 16.20
N GLY A 134 -23.01 17.95 16.90
CA GLY A 134 -23.73 16.82 17.49
C GLY A 134 -23.97 15.64 16.52
N THR A 135 -23.76 15.82 15.23
CA THR A 135 -23.83 14.77 14.22
C THR A 135 -22.85 15.04 13.07
N ALA A 136 -22.22 13.99 12.59
CA ALA A 136 -21.34 14.06 11.42
C ALA A 136 -22.07 14.49 10.13
N MET A 137 -23.41 14.28 10.08
CA MET A 137 -24.20 14.66 8.90
C MET A 137 -24.39 16.18 8.75
N ASP A 138 -24.17 16.96 9.81
CA ASP A 138 -24.28 18.43 9.75
C ASP A 138 -22.97 19.12 9.32
N MET A 139 -21.93 18.35 8.89
CA MET A 139 -20.74 18.94 8.27
C MET A 139 -21.13 19.78 7.04
N THR A 140 -20.45 20.88 6.86
CA THR A 140 -20.63 21.76 5.70
C THR A 140 -19.68 21.38 4.57
N GLU A 141 -19.93 21.91 3.38
CA GLU A 141 -19.01 21.76 2.24
C GLU A 141 -17.63 22.38 2.55
N ASP A 142 -17.62 23.52 3.26
CA ASP A 142 -16.37 24.19 3.64
C ASP A 142 -15.57 23.41 4.68
N ASP A 143 -16.22 22.74 5.64
CA ASP A 143 -15.52 21.86 6.59
C ASP A 143 -14.69 20.78 5.89
N ILE A 144 -15.20 20.25 4.76
CA ILE A 144 -14.49 19.26 3.96
C ILE A 144 -13.22 19.88 3.35
N PHE A 145 -13.35 21.03 2.68
CA PHE A 145 -12.22 21.66 2.01
C PHE A 145 -11.20 22.26 2.98
N ASP A 146 -11.66 22.86 4.07
CA ASP A 146 -10.79 23.39 5.12
C ASP A 146 -9.95 22.28 5.77
N MET A 147 -10.54 21.09 5.97
CA MET A 147 -9.80 19.96 6.48
C MET A 147 -8.78 19.41 5.46
N ILE A 148 -9.14 19.35 4.17
CA ILE A 148 -8.19 18.96 3.10
C ILE A 148 -7.01 19.92 3.11
N GLU A 149 -7.26 21.23 3.15
CA GLU A 149 -6.20 22.24 3.16
C GLU A 149 -5.36 22.19 4.44
N HIS A 150 -6.02 22.00 5.59
CA HIS A 150 -5.34 21.90 6.90
C HIS A 150 -4.32 20.76 6.91
N GLN A 151 -4.74 19.56 6.48
CA GLN A 151 -3.84 18.39 6.45
C GLN A 151 -2.73 18.53 5.40
N ALA A 152 -3.03 19.09 4.22
CA ALA A 152 -2.01 19.40 3.22
C ALA A 152 -0.95 20.38 3.76
N ALA A 153 -1.40 21.44 4.45
CA ALA A 153 -0.51 22.45 5.06
C ALA A 153 0.40 21.88 6.15
N GLN A 154 0.00 20.79 6.84
CA GLN A 154 0.82 20.10 7.82
C GLN A 154 1.94 19.25 7.21
N GLY A 155 1.98 19.11 5.89
CA GLY A 155 3.02 18.35 5.18
C GLY A 155 2.69 16.88 5.01
N VAL A 156 1.40 16.51 4.96
CA VAL A 156 0.97 15.17 4.55
C VAL A 156 1.36 14.94 3.10
N SER A 157 2.00 13.81 2.80
CA SER A 157 2.58 13.53 1.47
C SER A 157 1.54 13.16 0.42
N PHE A 158 0.43 12.53 0.83
CA PHE A 158 -0.67 12.18 -0.04
C PHE A 158 -2.01 12.16 0.70
N LEU A 159 -3.06 12.59 0.04
CA LEU A 159 -4.41 12.66 0.58
C LEU A 159 -5.32 11.72 -0.20
N ALA A 160 -5.94 10.76 0.50
CA ALA A 160 -6.93 9.88 -0.09
C ALA A 160 -8.32 10.53 -0.01
N MET A 161 -8.98 10.69 -1.14
CA MET A 161 -10.26 11.38 -1.28
C MET A 161 -11.17 10.70 -2.29
N HIS A 162 -12.50 10.90 -2.16
CA HIS A 162 -13.54 10.23 -2.97
C HIS A 162 -14.27 11.20 -3.93
N PRO A 163 -13.59 11.97 -4.78
CA PRO A 163 -14.25 12.95 -5.64
C PRO A 163 -15.09 12.32 -6.76
N ALA A 164 -14.89 11.04 -7.07
CA ALA A 164 -15.61 10.35 -8.14
C ALA A 164 -16.89 9.63 -7.66
N THR A 165 -17.15 9.58 -6.37
CA THR A 165 -18.38 9.00 -5.80
C THR A 165 -19.54 9.98 -6.02
N THR A 166 -20.43 9.72 -6.98
CA THR A 166 -21.52 10.60 -7.39
C THR A 166 -22.90 10.01 -7.10
N LEU A 167 -23.94 10.84 -7.06
CA LEU A 167 -25.33 10.38 -6.91
C LEU A 167 -25.75 9.41 -8.03
N GLU A 168 -25.19 9.54 -9.21
CA GLU A 168 -25.49 8.64 -10.34
C GLU A 168 -24.93 7.25 -10.08
N VAL A 169 -23.65 7.15 -9.71
CA VAL A 169 -22.98 5.89 -9.35
C VAL A 169 -23.70 5.20 -8.19
N ILE A 170 -24.12 5.98 -7.16
CA ILE A 170 -24.88 5.48 -6.01
C ILE A 170 -26.24 4.90 -6.45
N ARG A 171 -26.89 5.53 -7.42
CA ARG A 171 -28.16 5.03 -7.97
C ARG A 171 -27.97 3.67 -8.60
N HIS A 172 -26.94 3.49 -9.42
CA HIS A 172 -26.62 2.21 -10.05
C HIS A 172 -26.25 1.15 -9.01
N ALA A 173 -25.46 1.50 -7.99
CA ALA A 173 -25.12 0.57 -6.92
C ALA A 173 -26.33 0.03 -6.14
N LYS A 174 -27.43 0.78 -6.04
CA LYS A 174 -28.70 0.30 -5.47
C LYS A 174 -29.40 -0.74 -6.35
N GLU A 175 -29.17 -0.70 -7.65
CA GLU A 175 -29.80 -1.60 -8.62
C GLU A 175 -29.06 -2.94 -8.73
N GLU A 176 -27.75 -2.98 -8.39
CA GLU A 176 -26.90 -4.17 -8.50
C GLU A 176 -27.09 -5.22 -7.40
N HIS A 177 -27.82 -4.91 -6.33
CA HIS A 177 -28.10 -5.86 -5.24
C HIS A 177 -26.86 -6.53 -4.62
N ARG A 178 -25.78 -5.76 -4.41
CA ARG A 178 -24.55 -6.26 -3.77
C ARG A 178 -24.84 -6.97 -2.45
N ILE A 179 -24.03 -8.02 -2.16
CA ILE A 179 -24.02 -8.71 -0.87
C ILE A 179 -23.50 -7.76 0.20
N ASP A 180 -22.39 -7.06 -0.08
CA ASP A 180 -21.83 -6.03 0.81
C ASP A 180 -21.81 -4.67 0.06
N PRO A 181 -22.85 -3.85 0.25
CA PRO A 181 -23.11 -2.74 -0.66
C PRO A 181 -22.02 -1.66 -0.64
N LEU A 182 -21.44 -1.32 0.53
CA LEU A 182 -20.51 -0.20 0.68
C LEU A 182 -19.56 -0.39 1.87
N VAL A 183 -18.30 -0.68 1.62
CA VAL A 183 -17.28 -0.93 2.65
C VAL A 183 -16.29 0.20 2.86
N SER A 184 -16.29 1.20 1.98
CA SER A 184 -15.42 2.36 2.14
C SER A 184 -15.93 3.25 3.27
N TYR A 185 -15.22 3.30 4.41
CA TYR A 185 -15.64 4.14 5.56
C TYR A 185 -15.87 5.60 5.14
N GLY A 186 -14.89 6.25 4.51
CA GLY A 186 -15.05 7.63 4.03
C GLY A 186 -16.10 7.79 2.93
N GLY A 187 -16.15 6.82 2.00
CA GLY A 187 -17.16 6.81 0.93
C GLY A 187 -18.57 6.66 1.47
N SER A 188 -18.83 5.71 2.38
CA SER A 188 -20.15 5.48 2.96
C SER A 188 -20.69 6.68 3.72
N HIS A 189 -19.83 7.35 4.50
CA HIS A 189 -20.24 8.56 5.22
C HIS A 189 -20.51 9.74 4.27
N LEU A 190 -19.68 9.90 3.24
CA LEU A 190 -19.93 10.90 2.20
C LEU A 190 -21.25 10.65 1.48
N ILE A 191 -21.53 9.40 1.12
CA ILE A 191 -22.82 8.98 0.53
C ILE A 191 -23.96 9.28 1.49
N GLY A 192 -23.81 8.98 2.77
CA GLY A 192 -24.79 9.33 3.81
C GLY A 192 -25.09 10.82 3.83
N TRP A 193 -24.05 11.65 3.80
CA TRP A 193 -24.19 13.12 3.75
C TRP A 193 -24.90 13.58 2.46
N MET A 194 -24.51 13.06 1.31
CA MET A 194 -25.13 13.39 0.01
C MET A 194 -26.62 13.08 -0.02
N LEU A 195 -27.00 11.90 0.48
CA LEU A 195 -28.40 11.47 0.53
C LEU A 195 -29.22 12.27 1.56
N TYR A 196 -28.63 12.59 2.72
CA TYR A 196 -29.25 13.40 3.77
C TYR A 196 -29.56 14.84 3.29
N HIS A 197 -28.56 15.47 2.68
CA HIS A 197 -28.69 16.83 2.16
C HIS A 197 -29.35 16.91 0.77
N LYS A 198 -29.54 15.78 0.10
CA LYS A 198 -30.00 15.70 -1.31
C LYS A 198 -29.12 16.55 -2.24
N LYS A 199 -27.81 16.49 -2.01
CA LYS A 199 -26.80 17.23 -2.75
C LYS A 199 -25.78 16.27 -3.36
N GLU A 200 -25.19 16.71 -4.48
CA GLU A 200 -24.06 16.02 -5.10
C GLU A 200 -22.80 16.18 -4.23
N ASN A 201 -21.86 15.28 -4.40
CA ASN A 201 -20.56 15.30 -3.76
C ASN A 201 -19.83 16.63 -3.97
N PRO A 202 -19.51 17.38 -2.90
CA PRO A 202 -18.81 18.67 -3.02
C PRO A 202 -17.45 18.56 -3.68
N MET A 203 -16.70 17.49 -3.41
CA MET A 203 -15.39 17.26 -4.05
C MET A 203 -15.49 16.99 -5.56
N TYR A 204 -16.65 16.51 -6.03
CA TYR A 204 -16.94 16.38 -7.47
C TYR A 204 -17.34 17.72 -8.09
N THR A 205 -18.35 18.38 -7.51
CA THR A 205 -18.90 19.63 -8.06
C THR A 205 -17.94 20.80 -7.98
N GLN A 206 -17.06 20.80 -6.98
CA GLN A 206 -16.04 21.83 -6.75
C GLN A 206 -14.62 21.24 -6.85
N PHE A 207 -14.40 20.34 -7.81
CA PHE A 207 -13.12 19.61 -7.94
C PHE A 207 -11.92 20.53 -8.15
N ASP A 208 -12.13 21.75 -8.68
CA ASP A 208 -11.07 22.74 -8.80
C ASP A 208 -10.50 23.16 -7.43
N ARG A 209 -11.32 23.22 -6.37
CA ARG A 209 -10.81 23.49 -5.01
C ARG A 209 -9.88 22.38 -4.53
N VAL A 210 -10.19 21.11 -4.84
CA VAL A 210 -9.30 19.97 -4.51
C VAL A 210 -7.98 20.14 -5.25
N ILE A 211 -8.04 20.47 -6.55
CA ILE A 211 -6.85 20.69 -7.38
C ILE A 211 -6.00 21.83 -6.82
N ASP A 212 -6.62 22.98 -6.53
CA ASP A 212 -5.93 24.18 -6.04
C ASP A 212 -5.18 23.91 -4.73
N ILE A 213 -5.80 23.16 -3.79
CA ILE A 213 -5.17 22.78 -2.53
C ILE A 213 -3.98 21.84 -2.79
N CYS A 214 -4.20 20.75 -3.55
CA CYS A 214 -3.13 19.79 -3.83
C CYS A 214 -1.96 20.44 -4.58
N HIS A 215 -2.24 21.34 -5.53
CA HIS A 215 -1.22 22.11 -6.26
C HIS A 215 -0.44 23.06 -5.33
N LYS A 216 -1.14 23.79 -4.47
CA LYS A 216 -0.55 24.77 -3.54
C LYS A 216 0.48 24.12 -2.59
N TYR A 217 0.19 22.93 -2.12
CA TYR A 217 1.03 22.23 -1.14
C TYR A 217 1.88 21.11 -1.75
N ASP A 218 1.80 20.91 -3.07
CA ASP A 218 2.46 19.82 -3.81
C ASP A 218 2.17 18.42 -3.21
N THR A 219 0.94 18.24 -2.74
CA THR A 219 0.49 17.01 -2.13
C THR A 219 -0.10 16.08 -3.19
N VAL A 220 0.27 14.80 -3.18
CA VAL A 220 -0.24 13.82 -4.16
C VAL A 220 -1.72 13.53 -3.87
N LEU A 221 -2.57 13.66 -4.90
CA LEU A 221 -3.97 13.28 -4.83
C LEU A 221 -4.09 11.76 -5.05
N SER A 222 -4.56 11.04 -4.03
CA SER A 222 -4.91 9.63 -4.11
C SER A 222 -6.42 9.48 -4.26
N PHE A 223 -6.88 9.12 -5.46
CA PHE A 223 -8.31 8.88 -5.69
C PHE A 223 -8.73 7.60 -4.98
N ALA A 224 -9.58 7.73 -3.97
CA ALA A 224 -10.16 6.60 -3.26
C ALA A 224 -11.48 6.18 -3.92
N ASP A 225 -11.68 4.87 -3.99
CA ASP A 225 -12.87 4.24 -4.54
C ASP A 225 -13.98 4.09 -3.48
N GLY A 226 -15.06 4.82 -3.63
CA GLY A 226 -16.26 4.71 -2.79
C GLY A 226 -17.06 3.45 -3.08
N MET A 227 -17.00 2.98 -4.33
CA MET A 227 -17.74 1.81 -4.82
C MET A 227 -16.91 0.52 -4.82
N ARG A 228 -15.77 0.46 -4.12
CA ARG A 228 -15.01 -0.78 -4.02
C ARG A 228 -15.86 -1.90 -3.39
N PRO A 229 -15.77 -3.16 -3.91
CA PRO A 229 -16.51 -4.28 -3.36
C PRO A 229 -16.05 -4.67 -1.97
N GLY A 230 -16.97 -5.13 -1.13
CA GLY A 230 -16.71 -5.64 0.22
C GLY A 230 -16.56 -7.16 0.28
N CYS A 231 -16.87 -7.85 -0.80
CA CYS A 231 -16.68 -9.29 -0.96
C CYS A 231 -16.32 -9.63 -2.41
N VAL A 232 -15.80 -10.84 -2.63
CA VAL A 232 -15.38 -11.26 -4.00
C VAL A 232 -16.55 -11.41 -4.96
N ASP A 233 -17.74 -11.69 -4.49
CA ASP A 233 -18.94 -11.85 -5.33
C ASP A 233 -19.40 -10.53 -5.96
N ASP A 234 -19.09 -9.41 -5.33
CA ASP A 234 -19.43 -8.05 -5.80
C ASP A 234 -18.32 -7.43 -6.68
N SER A 235 -17.22 -8.14 -6.95
CA SER A 235 -16.08 -7.57 -7.68
C SER A 235 -16.38 -7.30 -9.14
N LEU A 236 -15.80 -6.20 -9.69
CA LEU A 236 -15.94 -5.77 -11.08
C LEU A 236 -17.38 -5.51 -11.53
N ASP A 237 -18.26 -5.18 -10.62
CA ASP A 237 -19.62 -4.78 -10.97
C ASP A 237 -19.71 -3.42 -11.69
N ALA A 238 -20.87 -3.09 -12.23
CA ALA A 238 -21.06 -1.87 -13.01
C ALA A 238 -20.76 -0.60 -12.23
N PRO A 239 -21.23 -0.37 -10.98
CA PRO A 239 -20.91 0.84 -10.23
C PRO A 239 -19.42 1.01 -9.93
N GLN A 240 -18.69 -0.07 -9.65
CA GLN A 240 -17.24 -0.02 -9.47
C GLN A 240 -16.53 0.46 -10.74
N VAL A 241 -16.90 -0.10 -11.89
CA VAL A 241 -16.32 0.27 -13.20
C VAL A 241 -16.72 1.69 -13.59
N GLU A 242 -17.95 2.11 -13.34
CA GLU A 242 -18.44 3.47 -13.61
C GLU A 242 -17.66 4.52 -12.80
N GLU A 243 -17.49 4.30 -11.50
CA GLU A 243 -16.67 5.18 -10.65
C GLU A 243 -15.22 5.24 -11.17
N LEU A 244 -14.65 4.12 -11.59
CA LEU A 244 -13.28 4.08 -12.14
C LEU A 244 -13.14 4.90 -13.44
N VAL A 245 -14.14 4.88 -14.33
CA VAL A 245 -14.16 5.74 -15.53
C VAL A 245 -14.15 7.21 -15.15
N LEU A 246 -14.91 7.58 -14.12
CA LEU A 246 -14.95 8.95 -13.62
C LEU A 246 -13.63 9.35 -12.95
N ILE A 247 -13.04 8.46 -12.14
CA ILE A 247 -11.69 8.63 -11.57
C ILE A 247 -10.69 8.95 -12.69
N GLY A 248 -10.67 8.18 -13.78
CA GLY A 248 -9.76 8.43 -14.91
C GLY A 248 -9.94 9.81 -15.54
N THR A 249 -11.18 10.28 -15.63
CA THR A 249 -11.49 11.62 -16.13
C THR A 249 -10.96 12.74 -15.22
N LEU A 250 -11.20 12.61 -13.91
CA LEU A 250 -10.75 13.57 -12.91
C LEU A 250 -9.22 13.55 -12.73
N ALA A 251 -8.61 12.35 -12.77
CA ALA A 251 -7.16 12.17 -12.70
C ALA A 251 -6.44 12.91 -13.82
N ARG A 252 -6.95 12.81 -15.06
CA ARG A 252 -6.41 13.57 -16.20
C ARG A 252 -6.49 15.09 -15.95
N ARG A 253 -7.64 15.57 -15.48
CA ARG A 253 -7.86 16.99 -15.18
C ARG A 253 -6.90 17.50 -14.11
N ALA A 254 -6.70 16.75 -13.01
CA ALA A 254 -5.75 17.11 -11.95
C ALA A 254 -4.30 17.15 -12.46
N ARG A 255 -3.91 16.17 -13.28
CA ARG A 255 -2.57 16.14 -13.89
C ARG A 255 -2.34 17.30 -14.85
N GLU A 256 -3.32 17.67 -15.68
CA GLU A 256 -3.24 18.83 -16.56
C GLU A 256 -2.98 20.12 -15.76
N ALA A 257 -3.57 20.22 -14.57
CA ALA A 257 -3.39 21.34 -13.63
C ALA A 257 -2.10 21.27 -12.78
N GLY A 258 -1.21 20.30 -13.00
CA GLY A 258 0.08 20.24 -12.31
C GLY A 258 0.09 19.43 -11.02
N VAL A 259 -0.96 18.65 -10.71
CA VAL A 259 -1.06 17.80 -9.53
C VAL A 259 -0.67 16.35 -9.87
N GLN A 260 0.22 15.75 -9.06
CA GLN A 260 0.50 14.32 -9.14
C GLN A 260 -0.69 13.52 -8.62
N VAL A 261 -1.03 12.43 -9.29
CA VAL A 261 -2.17 11.57 -8.94
C VAL A 261 -1.79 10.11 -8.87
N MET A 262 -2.39 9.38 -7.96
CA MET A 262 -2.45 7.93 -7.93
C MET A 262 -3.89 7.48 -7.66
N VAL A 263 -4.20 6.22 -7.97
CA VAL A 263 -5.54 5.67 -7.80
C VAL A 263 -5.50 4.60 -6.72
N LYS A 264 -6.41 4.66 -5.76
CA LYS A 264 -6.59 3.60 -4.77
C LYS A 264 -7.67 2.65 -5.27
N GLY A 265 -7.41 1.35 -5.16
CA GLY A 265 -8.25 0.31 -5.71
C GLY A 265 -8.81 -0.66 -4.69
N PRO A 266 -9.57 -1.67 -5.14
CA PRO A 266 -10.35 -2.56 -4.30
C PRO A 266 -9.49 -3.48 -3.43
N GLY A 267 -10.16 -4.05 -2.41
CA GLY A 267 -9.62 -5.08 -1.53
C GLY A 267 -10.07 -6.49 -1.90
N HIS A 268 -11.35 -6.69 -2.18
CA HIS A 268 -11.93 -8.00 -2.45
C HIS A 268 -12.12 -8.18 -3.97
N VAL A 269 -11.33 -9.08 -4.58
CA VAL A 269 -11.38 -9.36 -6.02
C VAL A 269 -11.07 -10.82 -6.24
N ALA A 270 -11.96 -11.56 -6.92
CA ALA A 270 -11.73 -12.96 -7.27
C ALA A 270 -10.41 -13.14 -8.03
N LEU A 271 -9.70 -14.25 -7.79
CA LEU A 271 -8.34 -14.44 -8.30
C LEU A 271 -8.20 -14.28 -9.82
N ASP A 272 -9.18 -14.78 -10.56
CA ASP A 272 -9.25 -14.71 -12.02
C ASP A 272 -9.65 -13.33 -12.56
N GLU A 273 -10.20 -12.46 -11.72
CA GLU A 273 -10.57 -11.08 -12.07
C GLU A 273 -9.47 -10.04 -11.76
N ILE A 274 -8.45 -10.40 -10.96
CA ILE A 274 -7.37 -9.47 -10.56
C ILE A 274 -6.68 -8.87 -11.79
N GLN A 275 -6.36 -9.68 -12.80
CA GLN A 275 -5.73 -9.18 -14.01
C GLN A 275 -6.60 -8.13 -14.70
N THR A 276 -7.88 -8.40 -14.87
CA THR A 276 -8.84 -7.50 -15.51
C THR A 276 -8.96 -6.20 -14.73
N THR A 277 -9.11 -6.28 -13.40
CA THR A 277 -9.21 -5.12 -12.51
C THR A 277 -8.01 -4.20 -12.64
N VAL A 278 -6.80 -4.74 -12.57
CA VAL A 278 -5.57 -3.94 -12.65
C VAL A 278 -5.38 -3.35 -14.04
N GLN A 279 -5.59 -4.13 -15.10
CA GLN A 279 -5.41 -3.64 -16.46
C GLN A 279 -6.47 -2.61 -16.85
N LEU A 280 -7.68 -2.71 -16.32
CA LEU A 280 -8.75 -1.75 -16.54
C LEU A 280 -8.39 -0.39 -15.91
N GLU A 281 -7.91 -0.39 -14.67
CA GLU A 281 -7.41 0.83 -14.03
C GLU A 281 -6.28 1.47 -14.86
N LYS A 282 -5.24 0.72 -15.19
CA LYS A 282 -4.12 1.22 -15.99
C LYS A 282 -4.57 1.85 -17.31
N LYS A 283 -5.59 1.26 -17.92
CA LYS A 283 -6.14 1.77 -19.17
C LYS A 283 -6.99 3.04 -18.99
N LEU A 284 -7.91 3.02 -18.03
CA LEU A 284 -8.85 4.11 -17.80
C LEU A 284 -8.20 5.31 -17.11
N CYS A 285 -7.25 5.06 -16.19
CA CYS A 285 -6.55 6.10 -15.44
C CYS A 285 -5.19 6.51 -16.06
N HIS A 286 -4.99 6.18 -17.35
CA HIS A 286 -3.83 6.64 -18.14
C HIS A 286 -2.47 6.20 -17.59
N GLY A 287 -2.41 5.02 -16.95
CA GLY A 287 -1.20 4.46 -16.37
C GLY A 287 -0.82 5.03 -15.01
N ALA A 288 -1.71 5.77 -14.35
CA ALA A 288 -1.48 6.28 -13.00
C ALA A 288 -1.03 5.17 -12.05
N PRO A 289 -0.16 5.45 -11.06
CA PRO A 289 0.20 4.46 -10.06
C PRO A 289 -1.02 3.93 -9.32
N TYR A 290 -1.09 2.59 -9.18
CA TYR A 290 -2.24 1.90 -8.59
C TYR A 290 -1.92 1.40 -7.18
N PHE A 291 -2.61 1.97 -6.21
CA PHE A 291 -2.52 1.65 -4.79
C PHE A 291 -3.71 0.77 -4.41
N ILE A 292 -3.51 -0.53 -4.28
CA ILE A 292 -4.59 -1.47 -3.97
C ILE A 292 -4.71 -1.75 -2.48
N PHE A 293 -5.92 -2.11 -2.05
CA PHE A 293 -6.21 -2.49 -0.66
C PHE A 293 -5.94 -4.00 -0.46
N GLY A 294 -4.68 -4.41 -0.58
CA GLY A 294 -4.22 -5.78 -0.39
C GLY A 294 -4.53 -6.73 -1.54
N MET A 295 -5.73 -6.79 -2.03
CA MET A 295 -6.42 -7.78 -2.86
C MET A 295 -6.55 -9.16 -2.21
N LEU A 296 -7.74 -9.43 -1.70
CA LEU A 296 -8.13 -10.68 -1.08
C LEU A 296 -8.95 -11.51 -2.08
N PRO A 297 -8.39 -12.60 -2.64
CA PRO A 297 -9.09 -13.42 -3.65
C PRO A 297 -10.06 -14.44 -3.05
N THR A 298 -10.30 -14.40 -1.75
CA THR A 298 -11.30 -15.20 -1.04
C THR A 298 -11.70 -14.53 0.26
N ASP A 299 -12.97 -14.61 0.63
CA ASP A 299 -13.52 -14.03 1.87
C ASP A 299 -13.46 -14.99 3.05
N THR A 300 -13.04 -16.24 2.84
CA THR A 300 -13.00 -17.28 3.89
C THR A 300 -11.70 -17.27 4.70
N GLY A 301 -10.82 -16.31 4.46
CA GLY A 301 -9.49 -16.22 5.08
C GLY A 301 -9.43 -15.51 6.43
N ALA A 302 -10.57 -15.28 7.10
CA ALA A 302 -10.61 -14.56 8.38
C ALA A 302 -9.61 -15.13 9.39
N GLY A 303 -8.79 -14.26 10.00
CA GLY A 303 -7.66 -14.62 10.85
C GLY A 303 -6.36 -14.94 10.11
N MET A 304 -6.42 -15.02 8.78
CA MET A 304 -5.28 -15.25 7.86
C MET A 304 -5.31 -14.27 6.69
N ASP A 305 -5.97 -13.12 6.84
CA ASP A 305 -6.18 -12.15 5.78
C ASP A 305 -4.88 -11.63 5.17
N HIS A 306 -3.80 -11.53 5.94
CA HIS A 306 -2.46 -11.19 5.46
C HIS A 306 -1.91 -12.20 4.44
N ILE A 307 -2.24 -13.50 4.58
CA ILE A 307 -1.86 -14.54 3.61
C ILE A 307 -2.72 -14.40 2.36
N THR A 308 -4.03 -14.25 2.54
CA THR A 308 -4.98 -14.04 1.44
C THR A 308 -4.58 -12.82 0.60
N SER A 309 -4.29 -11.70 1.27
CA SER A 309 -3.79 -10.47 0.66
C SER A 309 -2.45 -10.65 -0.05
N ALA A 310 -1.52 -11.44 0.51
CA ALA A 310 -0.23 -11.69 -0.15
C ALA A 310 -0.40 -12.46 -1.47
N ILE A 311 -1.35 -13.40 -1.52
CA ILE A 311 -1.66 -14.15 -2.76
C ILE A 311 -2.17 -13.18 -3.84
N GLY A 312 -3.23 -12.45 -3.55
CA GLY A 312 -3.83 -11.53 -4.52
C GLY A 312 -2.94 -10.33 -4.81
N GLY A 313 -2.25 -9.79 -3.80
CA GLY A 313 -1.31 -8.69 -3.95
C GLY A 313 -0.13 -9.02 -4.88
N ALA A 314 0.41 -10.24 -4.80
CA ALA A 314 1.47 -10.67 -5.73
C ALA A 314 0.95 -10.75 -7.17
N VAL A 315 -0.25 -11.28 -7.39
CA VAL A 315 -0.87 -11.34 -8.72
C VAL A 315 -1.15 -9.93 -9.24
N ALA A 316 -1.75 -9.08 -8.42
CA ALA A 316 -2.06 -7.70 -8.79
C ALA A 316 -0.80 -6.89 -9.13
N ALA A 317 0.24 -6.98 -8.30
CA ALA A 317 1.51 -6.30 -8.55
C ALA A 317 2.18 -6.81 -9.84
N TYR A 318 2.11 -8.11 -10.14
CA TYR A 318 2.61 -8.65 -11.39
C TYR A 318 1.90 -8.04 -12.60
N TYR A 319 0.59 -7.81 -12.53
CA TYR A 319 -0.19 -7.21 -13.62
C TYR A 319 -0.16 -5.68 -13.66
N GLY A 320 0.46 -5.02 -12.68
CA GLY A 320 0.71 -3.59 -12.75
C GLY A 320 0.29 -2.75 -11.54
N ALA A 321 -0.20 -3.35 -10.46
CA ALA A 321 -0.33 -2.60 -9.21
C ALA A 321 1.07 -2.22 -8.70
N ASP A 322 1.24 -0.98 -8.26
CA ASP A 322 2.54 -0.40 -7.90
C ASP A 322 2.71 -0.30 -6.38
N PHE A 323 1.61 -0.34 -5.64
CA PHE A 323 1.56 -0.02 -4.24
C PHE A 323 0.52 -0.89 -3.52
N LEU A 324 0.96 -1.63 -2.52
CA LEU A 324 0.14 -2.53 -1.73
C LEU A 324 -0.17 -1.90 -0.38
N CYS A 325 -1.44 -1.69 -0.06
CA CYS A 325 -1.83 -1.51 1.33
C CYS A 325 -1.69 -2.85 2.03
N TYR A 326 -0.97 -2.90 3.14
CA TYR A 326 -0.89 -4.13 3.91
C TYR A 326 -2.28 -4.55 4.44
N VAL A 327 -2.43 -5.82 4.72
CA VAL A 327 -3.58 -6.38 5.41
C VAL A 327 -3.06 -7.20 6.58
N THR A 328 -3.68 -7.03 7.75
CA THR A 328 -3.28 -7.75 8.96
C THR A 328 -4.05 -9.07 9.11
N PRO A 329 -3.57 -10.02 9.94
CA PRO A 329 -4.36 -11.22 10.27
C PRO A 329 -5.74 -10.89 10.85
N ALA A 330 -5.86 -9.73 11.50
CA ALA A 330 -7.06 -9.32 12.23
C ALA A 330 -8.08 -8.52 11.40
N GLU A 331 -7.85 -8.29 10.10
CA GLU A 331 -8.59 -7.33 9.26
C GLU A 331 -10.11 -7.43 9.38
N HIS A 332 -10.66 -8.65 9.38
CA HIS A 332 -12.11 -8.88 9.48
C HIS A 332 -12.54 -9.38 10.86
N ILE A 333 -11.69 -9.25 11.89
CA ILE A 333 -11.97 -9.75 13.24
C ILE A 333 -11.95 -8.63 14.29
N GLY A 334 -11.01 -7.68 14.17
CA GLY A 334 -10.87 -6.60 15.16
C GLY A 334 -9.61 -5.77 14.99
N MET A 335 -9.35 -4.90 15.97
CA MET A 335 -8.20 -4.01 15.93
C MET A 335 -6.87 -4.81 15.97
N PRO A 336 -5.95 -4.55 15.04
CA PRO A 336 -4.69 -5.27 14.99
C PRO A 336 -3.77 -4.88 16.16
N THR A 337 -3.03 -5.85 16.65
CA THR A 337 -1.89 -5.65 17.54
C THR A 337 -0.65 -5.22 16.74
N LYS A 338 0.42 -4.76 17.42
CA LYS A 338 1.69 -4.47 16.76
C LYS A 338 2.31 -5.71 16.05
N ASP A 339 2.05 -6.91 16.56
CA ASP A 339 2.54 -8.14 15.95
C ASP A 339 1.75 -8.47 14.67
N ASP A 340 0.44 -8.21 14.66
CA ASP A 340 -0.39 -8.33 13.45
C ASP A 340 0.07 -7.34 12.37
N VAL A 341 0.36 -6.10 12.77
CA VAL A 341 0.92 -5.06 11.88
C VAL A 341 2.25 -5.52 11.27
N TYR A 342 3.15 -6.05 12.11
CA TYR A 342 4.43 -6.59 11.63
C TYR A 342 4.23 -7.70 10.60
N GLN A 343 3.38 -8.68 10.91
CA GLN A 343 3.09 -9.82 10.02
C GLN A 343 2.46 -9.35 8.70
N GLY A 344 1.51 -8.42 8.74
CA GLY A 344 0.87 -7.87 7.56
C GLY A 344 1.86 -7.18 6.61
N VAL A 345 2.79 -6.38 7.14
CA VAL A 345 3.84 -5.73 6.35
C VAL A 345 4.79 -6.76 5.72
N ILE A 346 5.24 -7.76 6.49
CA ILE A 346 6.11 -8.82 5.97
C ILE A 346 5.42 -9.59 4.84
N ALA A 347 4.15 -9.97 5.02
CA ALA A 347 3.38 -10.68 4.00
C ALA A 347 3.25 -9.86 2.71
N SER A 348 2.94 -8.57 2.82
CA SER A 348 2.83 -7.67 1.67
C SER A 348 4.18 -7.44 0.97
N ARG A 349 5.29 -7.36 1.73
CA ARG A 349 6.65 -7.27 1.16
C ARG A 349 7.04 -8.53 0.39
N ILE A 350 6.66 -9.72 0.89
CA ILE A 350 6.87 -10.98 0.18
C ILE A 350 6.09 -10.97 -1.14
N ALA A 351 4.83 -10.53 -1.10
CA ALA A 351 3.98 -10.41 -2.29
C ALA A 351 4.58 -9.47 -3.33
N GLY A 352 4.97 -8.26 -2.92
CA GLY A 352 5.61 -7.27 -3.78
C GLY A 352 6.92 -7.79 -4.39
N HIS A 353 7.79 -8.38 -3.57
CA HIS A 353 9.05 -8.94 -4.04
C HIS A 353 8.86 -10.08 -5.06
N ALA A 354 7.91 -10.99 -4.80
CA ALA A 354 7.59 -12.06 -5.74
C ALA A 354 7.14 -11.52 -7.10
N ALA A 355 6.32 -10.46 -7.11
CA ALA A 355 5.91 -9.79 -8.33
C ALA A 355 7.09 -9.08 -9.03
N ASP A 356 7.97 -8.42 -8.28
CA ASP A 356 9.13 -7.71 -8.80
C ASP A 356 10.13 -8.67 -9.47
N VAL A 357 10.34 -9.86 -8.88
CA VAL A 357 11.12 -10.95 -9.51
C VAL A 357 10.45 -11.39 -10.81
N ALA A 358 9.14 -11.62 -10.82
CA ALA A 358 8.39 -12.04 -12.01
C ALA A 358 8.38 -10.97 -13.12
N LYS A 359 8.38 -9.68 -12.75
CA LYS A 359 8.53 -8.55 -13.68
C LYS A 359 9.97 -8.41 -14.22
N GLY A 360 10.93 -9.14 -13.66
CA GLY A 360 12.33 -9.11 -14.06
C GLY A 360 13.07 -7.86 -13.59
N LEU A 361 12.67 -7.23 -12.50
CA LEU A 361 13.39 -6.08 -11.93
C LEU A 361 14.80 -6.53 -11.49
N PRO A 362 15.89 -5.93 -12.02
CA PRO A 362 17.23 -6.42 -11.78
C PRO A 362 17.61 -6.52 -10.29
N SER A 363 17.22 -5.54 -9.47
CA SER A 363 17.48 -5.55 -8.04
C SER A 363 16.79 -6.72 -7.32
N ALA A 364 15.55 -7.06 -7.68
CA ALA A 364 14.80 -8.17 -7.10
C ALA A 364 15.36 -9.53 -7.52
N VAL A 365 15.65 -9.69 -8.82
CA VAL A 365 16.23 -10.92 -9.39
C VAL A 365 17.63 -11.20 -8.79
N ASN A 366 18.46 -10.16 -8.64
CA ASN A 366 19.79 -10.30 -8.03
C ASN A 366 19.70 -10.67 -6.55
N TRP A 367 18.77 -10.10 -5.81
CA TRP A 367 18.55 -10.43 -4.40
C TRP A 367 18.19 -11.91 -4.21
N ASP A 368 17.26 -12.45 -5.01
CA ASP A 368 16.92 -13.89 -4.99
C ASP A 368 18.11 -14.78 -5.41
N LYS A 369 18.91 -14.33 -6.38
CA LYS A 369 20.12 -15.04 -6.77
C LYS A 369 21.13 -15.12 -5.63
N GLU A 370 21.41 -14.02 -4.95
CA GLU A 370 22.31 -13.98 -3.78
C GLU A 370 21.81 -14.90 -2.66
N MET A 371 20.50 -14.89 -2.38
CA MET A 371 19.90 -15.83 -1.43
C MET A 371 20.10 -17.27 -1.86
N SER A 372 19.94 -17.60 -3.14
CA SER A 372 20.13 -18.95 -3.66
C SER A 372 21.59 -19.40 -3.53
N GLU A 373 22.54 -18.52 -3.81
CA GLU A 373 23.98 -18.80 -3.62
C GLU A 373 24.32 -19.03 -2.14
N ALA A 374 23.74 -18.24 -1.23
CA ALA A 374 23.92 -18.43 0.20
C ALA A 374 23.32 -19.77 0.69
N ARG A 375 22.16 -20.17 0.13
CA ARG A 375 21.51 -21.47 0.43
C ARG A 375 22.36 -22.66 0.00
N VAL A 376 22.88 -22.67 -1.22
CA VAL A 376 23.73 -23.74 -1.72
C VAL A 376 24.97 -23.92 -0.87
N LYS A 377 25.58 -22.82 -0.43
CA LYS A 377 26.76 -22.82 0.46
C LYS A 377 26.45 -23.11 1.93
N MET A 378 25.17 -23.33 2.31
CA MET A 378 24.72 -23.43 3.71
C MET A 378 25.20 -22.26 4.59
N ASN A 379 25.35 -21.08 3.99
CA ASN A 379 25.79 -19.89 4.71
C ASN A 379 24.57 -19.21 5.39
N PHE A 380 24.19 -19.71 6.56
CA PHE A 380 23.05 -19.20 7.33
C PHE A 380 23.17 -17.71 7.71
N PRO A 381 24.32 -17.21 8.17
CA PRO A 381 24.48 -15.79 8.43
C PRO A 381 24.19 -14.89 7.21
N ALA A 382 24.58 -15.32 6.02
CA ALA A 382 24.26 -14.61 4.79
C ALA A 382 22.77 -14.72 4.44
N GLN A 383 22.17 -15.92 4.60
CA GLN A 383 20.73 -16.13 4.37
C GLN A 383 19.88 -15.25 5.29
N PHE A 384 20.26 -15.09 6.56
CA PHE A 384 19.52 -14.22 7.49
C PHE A 384 19.59 -12.75 7.05
N LYS A 385 20.76 -12.26 6.63
CA LYS A 385 20.91 -10.89 6.14
C LYS A 385 20.11 -10.62 4.86
N LEU A 386 19.92 -11.64 4.05
CA LEU A 386 19.17 -11.58 2.79
C LEU A 386 17.68 -11.89 2.96
N ALA A 387 17.24 -12.34 4.13
CA ALA A 387 15.82 -12.61 4.36
C ALA A 387 15.00 -11.30 4.43
N ILE A 388 13.76 -11.33 3.94
CA ILE A 388 12.82 -10.21 4.08
C ILE A 388 12.54 -9.93 5.56
N ASP A 389 12.55 -10.98 6.39
CA ASP A 389 12.47 -10.93 7.85
C ASP A 389 13.69 -11.63 8.46
N PRO A 390 14.82 -10.90 8.64
CA PRO A 390 16.06 -11.47 9.17
C PRO A 390 15.92 -12.03 10.58
N GLU A 391 15.20 -11.33 11.44
CA GLU A 391 15.08 -11.69 12.86
C GLU A 391 14.28 -12.99 13.03
N THR A 392 13.17 -13.12 12.32
CA THR A 392 12.37 -14.35 12.37
C THR A 392 13.14 -15.52 11.77
N ALA A 393 13.85 -15.33 10.64
CA ALA A 393 14.67 -16.37 10.03
C ALA A 393 15.76 -16.87 10.99
N GLU A 394 16.50 -15.95 11.62
CA GLU A 394 17.57 -16.29 12.56
C GLU A 394 17.00 -16.97 13.83
N ARG A 395 15.94 -16.41 14.41
CA ARG A 395 15.26 -16.99 15.59
C ARG A 395 14.78 -18.41 15.32
N MET A 396 14.08 -18.63 14.21
CA MET A 396 13.58 -19.96 13.84
C MET A 396 14.70 -20.98 13.64
N TRP A 397 15.83 -20.55 13.10
CA TRP A 397 16.99 -21.41 12.94
C TRP A 397 17.61 -21.76 14.30
N ARG A 398 17.81 -20.76 15.18
CA ARG A 398 18.36 -20.97 16.54
C ARG A 398 17.51 -21.90 17.40
N GLU A 399 16.19 -21.79 17.32
CA GLU A 399 15.24 -22.66 18.04
C GLU A 399 15.30 -24.13 17.60
N ARG A 400 15.85 -24.42 16.43
CA ARG A 400 15.86 -25.75 15.81
C ARG A 400 17.27 -26.35 15.65
N SER A 401 18.30 -25.62 16.01
CA SER A 401 19.70 -26.05 15.87
C SER A 401 20.33 -26.18 17.26
N ASP A 402 20.63 -27.38 17.67
CA ASP A 402 21.18 -27.68 19.02
C ASP A 402 22.64 -27.20 19.18
N ASP A 403 23.41 -27.04 18.08
CA ASP A 403 24.87 -26.84 18.14
C ASP A 403 25.38 -25.59 17.38
N PHE A 404 24.53 -24.67 16.94
CA PHE A 404 24.95 -23.63 15.98
C PHE A 404 25.73 -24.20 14.77
N SER A 405 25.45 -25.48 14.44
CA SER A 405 26.08 -26.17 13.32
C SER A 405 25.74 -25.46 12.01
N SER A 406 26.63 -25.54 11.04
CA SER A 406 26.39 -25.08 9.69
C SER A 406 25.40 -25.95 8.90
N GLU A 407 24.65 -26.84 9.58
CA GLU A 407 23.76 -27.80 8.95
C GLU A 407 22.27 -27.44 9.16
N CYS A 408 21.49 -27.57 8.06
CA CYS A 408 20.06 -27.54 8.15
C CYS A 408 19.53 -28.81 8.81
N THR A 409 18.72 -28.69 9.86
CA THR A 409 18.19 -29.84 10.62
C THR A 409 17.09 -30.59 9.87
N MET A 410 16.56 -30.07 8.75
CA MET A 410 15.45 -30.71 8.02
C MET A 410 15.87 -32.01 7.31
N CYS A 411 16.97 -31.99 6.57
CA CYS A 411 17.44 -33.14 5.78
C CYS A 411 18.71 -33.77 6.36
N GLY A 412 19.45 -33.05 7.24
CA GLY A 412 20.70 -33.52 7.82
C GLY A 412 21.68 -34.09 6.75
N LYS A 413 22.15 -35.30 7.01
CA LYS A 413 23.08 -36.01 6.12
C LYS A 413 22.47 -36.36 4.74
N PHE A 414 21.16 -36.37 4.60
CA PHE A 414 20.42 -36.67 3.36
C PHE A 414 20.16 -35.42 2.49
N CYS A 415 20.80 -34.29 2.78
CA CYS A 415 20.59 -33.07 2.03
C CYS A 415 20.92 -33.28 0.54
N ALA A 416 19.90 -33.16 -0.31
CA ALA A 416 20.03 -33.35 -1.76
C ALA A 416 21.10 -32.41 -2.39
N ALA A 417 21.13 -31.17 -1.96
CA ALA A 417 22.13 -30.21 -2.46
C ALA A 417 23.57 -30.67 -2.17
N ARG A 418 23.84 -31.15 -0.97
CA ARG A 418 25.18 -31.69 -0.61
C ARG A 418 25.55 -32.96 -1.37
N ILE A 419 24.56 -33.85 -1.55
CA ILE A 419 24.79 -35.12 -2.29
C ILE A 419 25.15 -34.80 -3.74
N VAL A 420 24.35 -33.94 -4.36
CA VAL A 420 24.56 -33.58 -5.78
C VAL A 420 25.87 -32.80 -5.97
N GLU A 421 26.20 -31.87 -5.07
CA GLU A 421 27.48 -31.14 -5.11
C GLU A 421 28.68 -32.08 -5.07
N LYS A 422 28.68 -33.09 -4.17
CA LYS A 422 29.73 -34.10 -4.10
C LYS A 422 29.85 -34.89 -5.39
N VAL A 423 28.73 -35.35 -5.95
CA VAL A 423 28.71 -36.12 -7.20
C VAL A 423 29.19 -35.27 -8.39
N LEU A 424 28.73 -34.03 -8.52
CA LEU A 424 29.16 -33.13 -9.62
C LEU A 424 30.63 -32.73 -9.51
N ASN A 425 31.20 -32.72 -8.30
CA ASN A 425 32.62 -32.46 -8.06
C ASN A 425 33.50 -33.75 -8.12
N GLY A 426 32.93 -34.87 -8.62
CA GLY A 426 33.66 -36.14 -8.81
C GLY A 426 33.96 -36.91 -7.52
N GLN A 427 33.28 -36.60 -6.43
CA GLN A 427 33.32 -37.34 -5.18
C GLN A 427 32.28 -38.48 -5.22
N GLU A 428 32.63 -39.65 -4.65
CA GLU A 428 31.65 -40.74 -4.57
C GLU A 428 30.43 -40.36 -3.72
N ALA A 429 29.24 -40.59 -4.27
CA ALA A 429 28.00 -40.51 -3.47
C ALA A 429 28.08 -41.56 -2.34
N PRO A 430 27.54 -41.30 -1.16
CA PRO A 430 27.47 -42.29 -0.10
C PRO A 430 26.64 -43.49 -0.55
N THR A 431 27.34 -44.58 -0.90
CA THR A 431 26.75 -45.78 -1.54
C THR A 431 26.27 -46.80 -0.53
N ARG A 432 26.53 -46.62 0.77
CA ARG A 432 26.12 -47.57 1.82
C ARG A 432 25.18 -46.92 2.81
N THR A 433 24.05 -47.58 3.00
CA THR A 433 23.01 -47.23 3.99
C THR A 433 23.56 -47.11 5.41
N GLU A 434 24.62 -47.85 5.76
CA GLU A 434 25.26 -47.82 7.07
C GLU A 434 26.12 -46.60 7.34
N GLU A 435 26.65 -45.91 6.34
CA GLU A 435 27.38 -44.65 6.47
C GLU A 435 26.42 -43.46 6.58
N VAL A 436 25.22 -43.63 6.10
CA VAL A 436 24.16 -42.61 6.13
C VAL A 436 23.38 -42.62 7.41
N LEU A 437 23.35 -43.82 8.12
CA LEU A 437 22.62 -44.01 9.37
C LEU A 437 23.48 -43.80 10.65
N LYS A 438 24.76 -43.53 10.51
CA LYS A 438 25.69 -43.12 11.58
C LYS A 438 25.86 -41.60 11.58
#